data_c6d144b0b85870dc4583fb40f03fa7b1
#
_entry.id   c6d144b0b85870dc4583fb40f03fa7b1
#
_cell.length_a   1.000
_cell.length_b   1.000
_cell.length_c   1.000
_cell.angle_alpha   90.00
_cell.angle_beta   90.00
_cell.angle_gamma   90.00
#
_symmetry.space_group_name_H-M   'P 1'
#
loop_
_entity.id
_entity.type
_entity.pdbx_description
1 polymer ?
#
loop_
_entity_poly.entity_id
_entity_poly.type
_entity_poly.pdbx_seq_one_letter_code
_entity_poly.pdbx_strand_id
1 'polypeptide(L)'
;MADLQVVASSHFLAIIYARFRMSARLAVESMAARAAARLSRLAGAGGGTTIPGKLLWKLDPGAIDALAARLPQGAAVVSATNGKTTTTAMVAEILGERRLAWNSSGANLVSGIASTLLAARDAELGLLEVDEGALPEVLRRVRPRALLLANLFRDQLDRYGELEHIAERWRACVAALPPATALLVNGDDPQVGDLGRDRAATIPFGLDDPRHSRAEIQHAADSRYCVVCGRPYEFLAAYVGHLGDYRCNSCGHSRPDLLVAAREIELRGLDGASFELVTPNGTTAVRLPLPGLYNVYNAVGAAALAQALGASLADIRAGLERFGAAFGRFERIPVGGKSILVLLVKNPAGANEVIRTLEDSGAPALLLIALNDAIADGKDVSWIWDVDLEPLLAGAERVIASGDRAAELALRCTYGGLAEDAVEVQPELERALDRGLALTPPGGELVVLPTYTAMLALRRIVVERGFVRPYWERS
;
A
#
# COMPACT_ATOMS: atom_id res chain seq x y z
N MET A 1 42.63 18.35 -38.62
CA MET A 1 41.44 19.00 -38.03
C MET A 1 40.13 18.72 -38.78
N ALA A 2 40.15 18.31 -40.05
CA ALA A 2 38.94 17.95 -40.81
C ALA A 2 38.36 16.59 -40.45
N ASP A 3 39.17 15.60 -40.05
CA ASP A 3 38.68 14.24 -39.72
C ASP A 3 37.93 14.12 -38.39
N LEU A 4 38.21 15.00 -37.44
CA LEU A 4 37.48 15.01 -36.15
C LEU A 4 36.06 15.57 -36.26
N GLN A 5 35.77 16.44 -37.21
CA GLN A 5 34.42 16.99 -37.44
C GLN A 5 33.51 15.99 -38.16
N VAL A 6 34.03 15.15 -39.02
CA VAL A 6 33.24 14.12 -39.75
C VAL A 6 32.85 12.99 -38.82
N VAL A 7 33.71 12.57 -37.90
CA VAL A 7 33.43 11.51 -36.92
C VAL A 7 32.40 11.99 -35.90
N ALA A 8 32.46 13.24 -35.44
CA ALA A 8 31.48 13.82 -34.52
C ALA A 8 30.08 13.92 -35.16
N SER A 9 30.00 14.29 -36.43
CA SER A 9 28.76 14.41 -37.19
C SER A 9 28.11 13.04 -37.46
N SER A 10 28.88 11.99 -37.73
CA SER A 10 28.37 10.65 -37.97
C SER A 10 27.84 10.01 -36.68
N HIS A 11 28.48 10.22 -35.53
CA HIS A 11 27.99 9.78 -34.23
C HIS A 11 26.70 10.49 -33.82
N PHE A 12 26.61 11.80 -34.04
CA PHE A 12 25.42 12.59 -33.73
C PHE A 12 24.22 12.17 -34.60
N LEU A 13 24.44 11.96 -35.89
CA LEU A 13 23.41 11.44 -36.81
C LEU A 13 22.98 10.00 -36.46
N ALA A 14 23.90 9.14 -36.04
CA ALA A 14 23.60 7.80 -35.59
C ALA A 14 22.75 7.80 -34.31
N ILE A 15 23.04 8.70 -33.37
CA ILE A 15 22.25 8.88 -32.14
C ILE A 15 20.85 9.41 -32.45
N ILE A 16 20.70 10.38 -33.33
CA ILE A 16 19.40 10.92 -33.79
C ILE A 16 18.59 9.82 -34.51
N TYR A 17 19.23 9.09 -35.41
CA TYR A 17 18.60 8.02 -36.18
C TYR A 17 18.15 6.85 -35.25
N ALA A 18 18.97 6.49 -34.27
CA ALA A 18 18.64 5.49 -33.26
C ALA A 18 17.46 5.94 -32.38
N ARG A 19 17.46 7.22 -31.95
CA ARG A 19 16.33 7.83 -31.20
C ARG A 19 15.07 7.89 -32.05
N PHE A 20 15.15 8.23 -33.32
CA PHE A 20 13.99 8.28 -34.23
C PHE A 20 13.40 6.89 -34.49
N ARG A 21 14.23 5.88 -34.75
CA ARG A 21 13.80 4.47 -34.89
C ARG A 21 13.16 3.93 -33.60
N MET A 22 13.78 4.21 -32.45
CA MET A 22 13.23 3.80 -31.15
C MET A 22 11.88 4.46 -30.88
N SER A 23 11.72 5.74 -31.26
CA SER A 23 10.44 6.46 -31.14
C SER A 23 9.34 5.89 -32.05
N ALA A 24 9.66 5.54 -33.29
CA ALA A 24 8.71 4.95 -34.23
C ALA A 24 8.28 3.53 -33.83
N ARG A 25 9.22 2.69 -33.41
CA ARG A 25 8.96 1.35 -32.89
C ARG A 25 8.06 1.42 -31.64
N LEU A 26 8.40 2.22 -30.67
CA LEU A 26 7.62 2.41 -29.45
C LEU A 26 6.20 2.93 -29.76
N ALA A 27 6.04 3.79 -30.81
CA ALA A 27 4.72 4.25 -31.23
C ALA A 27 3.85 3.11 -31.75
N VAL A 28 4.40 2.22 -32.60
CA VAL A 28 3.68 1.04 -33.15
C VAL A 28 3.32 0.06 -32.02
N GLU A 29 4.27 -0.28 -31.17
CA GLU A 29 4.04 -1.18 -30.02
C GLU A 29 3.01 -0.60 -29.05
N SER A 30 3.06 0.70 -28.80
CA SER A 30 2.07 1.41 -28.00
C SER A 30 0.67 1.40 -28.62
N MET A 31 0.55 1.51 -29.95
CA MET A 31 -0.72 1.39 -30.64
C MET A 31 -1.27 -0.03 -30.55
N ALA A 32 -0.47 -1.06 -30.77
CA ALA A 32 -0.85 -2.45 -30.63
C ALA A 32 -1.34 -2.77 -29.21
N ALA A 33 -0.61 -2.33 -28.18
CA ALA A 33 -0.97 -2.53 -26.79
C ALA A 33 -2.31 -1.84 -26.42
N ARG A 34 -2.56 -0.64 -26.97
CA ARG A 34 -3.84 0.08 -26.77
C ARG A 34 -5.00 -0.57 -27.51
N ALA A 35 -4.78 -1.08 -28.71
CA ALA A 35 -5.79 -1.86 -29.43
C ALA A 35 -6.18 -3.10 -28.65
N ALA A 36 -5.21 -3.85 -28.11
CA ALA A 36 -5.45 -4.99 -27.24
C ALA A 36 -6.24 -4.61 -25.96
N ALA A 37 -5.97 -3.43 -25.35
CA ALA A 37 -6.74 -2.92 -24.23
C ALA A 37 -8.21 -2.64 -24.57
N ARG A 38 -8.48 -2.07 -25.75
CA ARG A 38 -9.85 -1.81 -26.23
C ARG A 38 -10.61 -3.11 -26.46
N LEU A 39 -9.96 -4.08 -27.12
CA LEU A 39 -10.54 -5.40 -27.39
C LEU A 39 -10.85 -6.16 -26.09
N SER A 40 -9.94 -6.13 -25.11
CA SER A 40 -10.15 -6.76 -23.81
C SER A 40 -11.34 -6.18 -23.04
N ARG A 41 -11.52 -4.85 -23.08
CA ARG A 41 -12.67 -4.20 -22.45
C ARG A 41 -13.99 -4.56 -23.14
N LEU A 42 -14.00 -4.62 -24.48
CA LEU A 42 -15.17 -5.03 -25.25
C LEU A 42 -15.54 -6.50 -25.02
N ALA A 43 -14.56 -7.35 -24.77
CA ALA A 43 -14.76 -8.77 -24.49
C ALA A 43 -15.15 -9.08 -23.02
N GLY A 44 -15.30 -8.04 -22.16
CA GLY A 44 -15.66 -8.26 -20.76
C GLY A 44 -14.61 -9.01 -19.91
N ALA A 45 -13.38 -9.19 -20.41
CA ALA A 45 -12.31 -9.95 -19.78
C ALA A 45 -11.59 -9.13 -18.68
N GLY A 46 -12.35 -8.59 -17.70
CA GLY A 46 -11.82 -7.79 -16.59
C GLY A 46 -11.51 -6.33 -16.96
N GLY A 47 -11.08 -5.51 -16.00
CA GLY A 47 -10.84 -4.06 -16.18
C GLY A 47 -9.74 -3.68 -17.18
N GLY A 48 -9.09 -4.62 -17.85
CA GLY A 48 -8.08 -4.37 -18.91
C GLY A 48 -6.83 -3.60 -18.46
N THR A 49 -6.63 -3.44 -17.16
CA THR A 49 -5.61 -2.56 -16.58
C THR A 49 -4.17 -3.07 -16.76
N THR A 50 -3.96 -4.39 -16.84
CA THR A 50 -2.61 -4.98 -16.94
C THR A 50 -2.29 -5.60 -18.31
N ILE A 51 -3.30 -5.91 -19.13
CA ILE A 51 -3.11 -6.57 -20.44
C ILE A 51 -2.23 -5.75 -21.39
N PRO A 52 -2.44 -4.43 -21.56
CA PRO A 52 -1.60 -3.62 -22.43
C PRO A 52 -0.13 -3.63 -22.01
N GLY A 53 0.11 -3.53 -20.71
CA GLY A 53 1.46 -3.56 -20.17
C GLY A 53 2.12 -4.94 -20.25
N LYS A 54 1.36 -6.03 -20.10
CA LYS A 54 1.89 -7.39 -20.32
C LYS A 54 2.33 -7.59 -21.77
N LEU A 55 1.53 -7.11 -22.72
CA LEU A 55 1.87 -7.17 -24.14
C LEU A 55 3.09 -6.32 -24.44
N LEU A 56 3.11 -5.07 -23.99
CA LEU A 56 4.22 -4.15 -24.19
C LEU A 56 5.50 -4.69 -23.56
N TRP A 57 5.44 -5.17 -22.32
CA TRP A 57 6.58 -5.77 -21.62
C TRP A 57 7.15 -7.00 -22.34
N LYS A 58 6.27 -7.82 -22.93
CA LYS A 58 6.67 -9.01 -23.69
C LYS A 58 7.32 -8.66 -25.03
N LEU A 59 6.85 -7.60 -25.70
CA LEU A 59 7.36 -7.16 -27.01
C LEU A 59 8.66 -6.33 -26.88
N ASP A 60 8.68 -5.40 -25.94
CA ASP A 60 9.82 -4.53 -25.68
C ASP A 60 9.96 -4.22 -24.18
N PRO A 61 10.79 -4.96 -23.45
CA PRO A 61 11.08 -4.66 -22.05
C PRO A 61 11.68 -3.27 -21.83
N GLY A 62 12.35 -2.66 -22.81
CA GLY A 62 12.91 -1.30 -22.77
C GLY A 62 11.87 -0.18 -22.92
N ALA A 63 10.62 -0.51 -23.28
CA ALA A 63 9.56 0.47 -23.44
C ALA A 63 9.26 1.25 -22.16
N ILE A 64 9.40 0.64 -20.98
CA ILE A 64 9.17 1.30 -19.69
C ILE A 64 10.17 2.45 -19.51
N ASP A 65 11.45 2.23 -19.82
CA ASP A 65 12.52 3.25 -19.73
C ASP A 65 12.16 4.46 -20.60
N ALA A 66 11.76 4.21 -21.85
CA ALA A 66 11.40 5.26 -22.79
C ALA A 66 10.11 5.99 -22.40
N LEU A 67 9.13 5.30 -21.84
CA LEU A 67 7.88 5.91 -21.35
C LEU A 67 8.12 6.75 -20.09
N ALA A 68 8.91 6.26 -19.15
CA ALA A 68 9.29 7.00 -17.95
C ALA A 68 10.10 8.26 -18.27
N ALA A 69 11.01 8.19 -19.26
CA ALA A 69 11.79 9.33 -19.72
C ALA A 69 10.97 10.45 -20.36
N ARG A 70 9.68 10.23 -20.67
CA ARG A 70 8.78 11.27 -21.19
C ARG A 70 8.21 12.18 -20.09
N LEU A 71 8.29 11.76 -18.83
CA LEU A 71 7.78 12.51 -17.71
C LEU A 71 8.71 13.70 -17.40
N PRO A 72 8.29 14.95 -17.62
CA PRO A 72 9.19 16.11 -17.47
C PRO A 72 9.63 16.33 -16.02
N GLN A 73 8.82 15.92 -15.05
CA GLN A 73 9.14 15.99 -13.62
C GLN A 73 9.67 14.66 -13.07
N GLY A 74 9.92 13.64 -13.93
CA GLY A 74 10.36 12.32 -13.52
C GLY A 74 9.26 11.50 -12.85
N ALA A 75 9.67 10.55 -12.00
CA ALA A 75 8.74 9.72 -11.27
C ALA A 75 9.09 9.63 -9.79
N ALA A 76 8.07 9.41 -8.95
CA ALA A 76 8.17 8.98 -7.59
C ALA A 76 7.65 7.54 -7.47
N VAL A 77 8.31 6.73 -6.66
CA VAL A 77 7.95 5.32 -6.41
C VAL A 77 7.62 5.15 -4.93
N VAL A 78 6.56 4.40 -4.66
CA VAL A 78 6.13 4.03 -3.30
C VAL A 78 6.11 2.51 -3.20
N SER A 79 6.80 1.96 -2.21
CA SER A 79 6.76 0.52 -1.92
C SER A 79 6.67 0.26 -0.41
N ALA A 80 5.96 -0.77 -0.04
CA ALA A 80 5.76 -1.24 1.33
C ALA A 80 5.01 -2.57 1.31
N THR A 81 5.00 -3.33 2.37
CA THR A 81 4.08 -4.46 2.52
C THR A 81 2.66 -3.97 2.74
N ASN A 82 2.46 -3.04 3.66
CA ASN A 82 1.15 -2.48 3.98
C ASN A 82 1.11 -0.97 3.69
N GLY A 83 -0.09 -0.46 3.33
CA GLY A 83 -0.34 0.96 3.18
C GLY A 83 0.02 1.57 1.83
N LYS A 84 0.67 0.86 0.89
CA LYS A 84 1.08 1.37 -0.44
C LYS A 84 0.02 2.19 -1.15
N THR A 85 -1.15 1.59 -1.37
CA THR A 85 -2.26 2.21 -2.11
C THR A 85 -2.80 3.45 -1.40
N THR A 86 -2.95 3.38 -0.07
CA THR A 86 -3.44 4.51 0.74
C THR A 86 -2.45 5.67 0.71
N THR A 87 -1.16 5.39 0.95
CA THR A 87 -0.09 6.41 0.89
C THR A 87 -0.01 7.06 -0.49
N THR A 88 -0.02 6.26 -1.56
CA THR A 88 0.04 6.78 -2.92
C THR A 88 -1.18 7.62 -3.27
N ALA A 89 -2.38 7.20 -2.82
CA ALA A 89 -3.62 7.96 -3.02
C ALA A 89 -3.62 9.28 -2.22
N MET A 90 -3.10 9.30 -0.98
CA MET A 90 -2.90 10.52 -0.21
C MET A 90 -1.94 11.49 -0.91
N VAL A 91 -0.84 10.99 -1.47
CA VAL A 91 0.09 11.82 -2.25
C VAL A 91 -0.61 12.41 -3.46
N ALA A 92 -1.41 11.62 -4.20
CA ALA A 92 -2.17 12.10 -5.34
C ALA A 92 -3.16 13.21 -4.96
N GLU A 93 -3.87 13.06 -3.83
CA GLU A 93 -4.79 14.07 -3.30
C GLU A 93 -4.06 15.36 -2.89
N ILE A 94 -2.89 15.25 -2.25
CA ILE A 94 -2.06 16.40 -1.88
C ILE A 94 -1.55 17.15 -3.12
N LEU A 95 -1.12 16.41 -4.17
CA LEU A 95 -0.62 17.01 -5.40
C LEU A 95 -1.72 17.63 -6.27
N GLY A 96 -2.99 17.31 -6.00
CA GLY A 96 -4.17 17.97 -6.57
C GLY A 96 -4.23 17.89 -8.10
N GLU A 97 -4.30 19.05 -8.77
CA GLU A 97 -4.51 19.15 -10.21
C GLU A 97 -3.30 18.77 -11.08
N ARG A 98 -2.18 18.32 -10.48
CA ARG A 98 -1.02 17.85 -11.28
C ARG A 98 -1.43 16.67 -12.16
N ARG A 99 -0.97 16.66 -13.39
CA ARG A 99 -1.22 15.55 -14.32
C ARG A 99 -0.30 14.37 -14.01
N LEU A 100 -0.85 13.38 -13.29
CA LEU A 100 -0.12 12.23 -12.80
C LEU A 100 -0.25 11.01 -13.72
N ALA A 101 0.86 10.30 -13.94
CA ALA A 101 0.84 8.91 -14.35
C ALA A 101 0.77 8.07 -13.08
N TRP A 102 -0.45 7.72 -12.64
CA TRP A 102 -0.70 7.04 -11.38
C TRP A 102 -1.48 5.73 -11.60
N ASN A 103 -0.98 4.62 -11.02
CA ASN A 103 -1.63 3.31 -11.07
C ASN A 103 -2.70 3.17 -9.97
N SER A 104 -3.71 4.04 -9.99
CA SER A 104 -4.80 4.15 -9.00
C SER A 104 -5.58 2.85 -8.76
N SER A 105 -5.55 1.91 -9.70
CA SER A 105 -6.19 0.59 -9.56
C SER A 105 -5.40 -0.40 -8.69
N GLY A 106 -4.22 0.00 -8.16
CA GLY A 106 -3.35 -0.90 -7.39
C GLY A 106 -2.60 -1.94 -8.24
N ALA A 107 -2.54 -1.77 -9.57
CA ALA A 107 -1.77 -2.64 -10.46
C ALA A 107 -0.26 -2.35 -10.31
N ASN A 108 0.36 -2.93 -9.28
CA ASN A 108 1.69 -2.57 -8.77
C ASN A 108 2.84 -3.48 -9.27
N LEU A 109 2.55 -4.44 -10.15
CA LEU A 109 3.58 -5.22 -10.84
C LEU A 109 4.10 -4.49 -12.07
N VAL A 110 5.24 -4.91 -12.62
CA VAL A 110 5.90 -4.32 -13.81
C VAL A 110 4.93 -4.08 -14.97
N SER A 111 4.02 -5.02 -15.24
CA SER A 111 3.01 -4.88 -16.30
C SER A 111 1.96 -3.81 -16.00
N GLY A 112 1.62 -3.59 -14.73
CA GLY A 112 0.74 -2.52 -14.30
C GLY A 112 1.40 -1.15 -14.47
N ILE A 113 2.66 -1.03 -14.09
CA ILE A 113 3.48 0.17 -14.29
C ILE A 113 3.59 0.51 -15.79
N ALA A 114 3.89 -0.49 -16.64
CA ALA A 114 3.93 -0.31 -18.09
C ALA A 114 2.59 0.18 -18.65
N SER A 115 1.47 -0.38 -18.20
CA SER A 115 0.11 0.05 -18.60
C SER A 115 -0.17 1.50 -18.19
N THR A 116 0.20 1.88 -16.98
CA THR A 116 0.00 3.22 -16.42
C THR A 116 0.77 4.26 -17.23
N LEU A 117 2.07 4.04 -17.45
CA LEU A 117 2.91 4.93 -18.24
C LEU A 117 2.45 5.02 -19.71
N LEU A 118 1.96 3.92 -20.27
CA LEU A 118 1.40 3.88 -21.63
C LEU A 118 0.11 4.70 -21.76
N ALA A 119 -0.75 4.69 -20.75
CA ALA A 119 -2.03 5.39 -20.73
C ALA A 119 -1.85 6.90 -20.54
N ALA A 120 -0.92 7.32 -19.70
CA ALA A 120 -0.74 8.69 -19.24
C ALA A 120 0.16 9.52 -20.18
N ARG A 121 -0.37 9.92 -21.35
CA ARG A 121 0.41 10.63 -22.40
C ARG A 121 0.86 12.02 -22.01
N ASP A 122 0.01 12.73 -21.29
CA ASP A 122 0.19 14.13 -20.94
C ASP A 122 0.58 14.32 -19.48
N ALA A 123 0.99 13.22 -18.82
CA ALA A 123 1.44 13.27 -17.43
C ALA A 123 2.75 14.05 -17.30
N GLU A 124 2.82 14.82 -16.23
CA GLU A 124 4.03 15.57 -15.86
C GLU A 124 4.92 14.78 -14.90
N LEU A 125 4.29 14.03 -14.01
CA LEU A 125 4.95 13.27 -12.95
C LEU A 125 4.40 11.84 -12.91
N GLY A 126 5.26 10.85 -12.76
CA GLY A 126 4.89 9.50 -12.40
C GLY A 126 4.73 9.36 -10.90
N LEU A 127 3.60 8.83 -10.44
CA LEU A 127 3.38 8.44 -9.05
C LEU A 127 3.03 6.94 -9.05
N LEU A 128 4.02 6.12 -8.75
CA LEU A 128 3.98 4.68 -9.01
C LEU A 128 4.00 3.88 -7.71
N GLU A 129 2.88 3.23 -7.40
CA GLU A 129 2.82 2.18 -6.40
C GLU A 129 3.47 0.92 -6.97
N VAL A 130 4.45 0.34 -6.25
CA VAL A 130 5.22 -0.80 -6.71
C VAL A 130 5.25 -1.89 -5.63
N ASP A 131 5.00 -3.12 -6.06
CA ASP A 131 5.09 -4.32 -5.24
C ASP A 131 6.53 -4.59 -4.80
N GLU A 132 6.74 -5.14 -3.60
CA GLU A 132 8.05 -5.37 -2.98
C GLU A 132 8.97 -6.22 -3.86
N GLY A 133 8.42 -7.25 -4.48
CA GLY A 133 9.17 -8.14 -5.36
C GLY A 133 9.47 -7.53 -6.72
N ALA A 134 8.63 -6.62 -7.21
CA ALA A 134 8.81 -5.92 -8.50
C ALA A 134 9.72 -4.69 -8.39
N LEU A 135 9.95 -4.19 -7.18
CA LEU A 135 10.70 -2.95 -6.93
C LEU A 135 12.08 -2.91 -7.62
N PRO A 136 12.94 -3.95 -7.54
CA PRO A 136 14.25 -3.91 -8.18
C PRO A 136 14.19 -3.67 -9.69
N GLU A 137 13.26 -4.33 -10.38
CA GLU A 137 13.10 -4.18 -11.82
C GLU A 137 12.57 -2.79 -12.20
N VAL A 138 11.58 -2.29 -11.43
CA VAL A 138 11.01 -0.96 -11.69
C VAL A 138 12.02 0.14 -11.44
N LEU A 139 12.80 0.10 -10.35
CA LEU A 139 13.82 1.12 -10.03
C LEU A 139 14.89 1.21 -11.11
N ARG A 140 15.34 0.06 -11.62
CA ARG A 140 16.36 0.02 -12.69
C ARG A 140 15.89 0.72 -13.96
N ARG A 141 14.56 0.64 -14.28
CA ARG A 141 13.98 1.17 -15.51
C ARG A 141 13.48 2.59 -15.37
N VAL A 142 12.78 2.89 -14.29
CA VAL A 142 12.14 4.19 -14.08
C VAL A 142 13.13 5.24 -13.60
N ARG A 143 14.15 4.84 -12.82
CA ARG A 143 15.15 5.74 -12.20
C ARG A 143 14.47 6.93 -11.53
N PRO A 144 13.73 6.69 -10.43
CA PRO A 144 12.88 7.71 -9.84
C PRO A 144 13.67 8.87 -9.24
N ARG A 145 13.05 10.06 -9.20
CA ARG A 145 13.58 11.21 -8.46
C ARG A 145 13.35 11.10 -6.95
N ALA A 146 12.34 10.32 -6.53
CA ALA A 146 12.03 10.06 -5.15
C ALA A 146 11.57 8.60 -4.99
N LEU A 147 12.00 7.95 -3.91
CA LEU A 147 11.61 6.61 -3.51
C LEU A 147 11.16 6.64 -2.06
N LEU A 148 9.91 6.23 -1.80
CA LEU A 148 9.39 6.01 -0.46
C LEU A 148 9.31 4.52 -0.16
N LEU A 149 9.92 4.12 0.95
CA LEU A 149 9.89 2.78 1.52
C LEU A 149 9.24 2.86 2.92
N ALA A 150 8.03 2.27 3.09
CA ALA A 150 7.28 2.49 4.31
C ALA A 150 7.42 1.37 5.35
N ASN A 151 7.30 0.11 4.96
CA ASN A 151 7.44 -1.00 5.90
C ASN A 151 7.69 -2.32 5.18
N LEU A 152 8.27 -3.27 5.91
CA LEU A 152 8.45 -4.65 5.51
C LEU A 152 7.87 -5.58 6.58
N PHE A 153 6.78 -6.26 6.27
CA PHE A 153 6.15 -7.28 7.08
C PHE A 153 6.11 -8.61 6.33
N ARG A 154 5.99 -9.72 7.04
CA ARG A 154 5.68 -11.01 6.40
C ARG A 154 4.35 -10.91 5.65
N ASP A 155 4.39 -11.22 4.36
CA ASP A 155 3.23 -11.25 3.48
C ASP A 155 3.50 -12.26 2.37
N GLN A 156 2.61 -13.23 2.18
CA GLN A 156 2.69 -14.24 1.11
C GLN A 156 4.09 -14.90 1.01
N LEU A 157 4.55 -15.53 2.10
CA LEU A 157 5.87 -16.20 2.17
C LEU A 157 6.06 -17.24 1.05
N ASP A 158 4.98 -17.89 0.62
CA ASP A 158 4.95 -18.80 -0.52
C ASP A 158 5.35 -18.15 -1.85
N ARG A 159 5.22 -16.81 -1.95
CA ARG A 159 5.53 -16.06 -3.17
C ARG A 159 6.87 -15.33 -3.13
N TYR A 160 7.23 -14.75 -1.99
CA TYR A 160 8.38 -13.85 -1.88
C TYR A 160 9.53 -14.41 -1.04
N GLY A 161 9.30 -15.51 -0.31
CA GLY A 161 10.27 -16.08 0.64
C GLY A 161 10.40 -15.25 1.90
N GLU A 162 11.50 -15.43 2.60
CA GLU A 162 11.77 -14.76 3.87
C GLU A 162 11.94 -13.24 3.73
N LEU A 163 11.55 -12.51 4.76
CA LEU A 163 11.59 -11.05 4.83
C LEU A 163 13.00 -10.49 4.58
N GLU A 164 14.00 -11.15 5.15
CA GLU A 164 15.42 -10.79 5.04
C GLU A 164 15.88 -10.75 3.57
N HIS A 165 15.38 -11.68 2.76
CA HIS A 165 15.71 -11.72 1.34
C HIS A 165 15.15 -10.52 0.57
N ILE A 166 13.94 -10.07 0.92
CA ILE A 166 13.38 -8.84 0.35
C ILE A 166 14.19 -7.64 0.79
N ALA A 167 14.53 -7.54 2.07
CA ALA A 167 15.33 -6.46 2.63
C ALA A 167 16.73 -6.37 1.97
N GLU A 168 17.40 -7.51 1.73
CA GLU A 168 18.68 -7.56 1.00
C GLU A 168 18.56 -7.05 -0.43
N ARG A 169 17.51 -7.46 -1.15
CA ARG A 169 17.25 -6.96 -2.51
C ARG A 169 16.97 -5.47 -2.52
N TRP A 170 16.23 -4.95 -1.54
CA TRP A 170 15.99 -3.52 -1.38
C TRP A 170 17.28 -2.77 -1.08
N ARG A 171 18.15 -3.30 -0.20
CA ARG A 171 19.45 -2.72 0.12
C ARG A 171 20.32 -2.57 -1.15
N ALA A 172 20.40 -3.62 -1.96
CA ALA A 172 21.13 -3.58 -3.22
C ALA A 172 20.55 -2.51 -4.18
N CYS A 173 19.24 -2.39 -4.27
CA CYS A 173 18.57 -1.39 -5.10
C CYS A 173 18.83 0.04 -4.62
N VAL A 174 18.73 0.29 -3.32
CA VAL A 174 18.97 1.60 -2.69
C VAL A 174 20.43 2.04 -2.90
N ALA A 175 21.37 1.11 -2.75
CA ALA A 175 22.79 1.39 -3.02
C ALA A 175 23.06 1.78 -4.49
N ALA A 176 22.27 1.25 -5.42
CA ALA A 176 22.40 1.55 -6.85
C ALA A 176 21.65 2.83 -7.31
N LEU A 177 20.85 3.45 -6.44
CA LEU A 177 20.12 4.68 -6.79
C LEU A 177 21.07 5.85 -7.06
N PRO A 178 20.72 6.74 -8.02
CA PRO A 178 21.44 7.99 -8.20
C PRO A 178 21.54 8.79 -6.89
N PRO A 179 22.67 9.47 -6.61
CA PRO A 179 22.81 10.28 -5.38
C PRO A 179 21.72 11.34 -5.21
N ALA A 180 21.21 11.89 -6.32
CA ALA A 180 20.17 12.91 -6.34
C ALA A 180 18.74 12.37 -6.06
N THR A 181 18.55 11.04 -6.06
CA THR A 181 17.24 10.46 -5.72
C THR A 181 16.96 10.69 -4.24
N ALA A 182 15.88 11.38 -3.90
CA ALA A 182 15.40 11.50 -2.53
C ALA A 182 14.93 10.14 -2.04
N LEU A 183 15.51 9.64 -0.96
CA LEU A 183 15.10 8.39 -0.31
C LEU A 183 14.30 8.71 0.96
N LEU A 184 13.04 8.29 0.99
CA LEU A 184 12.18 8.45 2.14
C LEU A 184 11.99 7.08 2.79
N VAL A 185 12.38 6.93 4.04
CA VAL A 185 12.32 5.67 4.77
C VAL A 185 11.51 5.82 6.05
N ASN A 186 10.68 4.83 6.35
CA ASN A 186 10.11 4.75 7.68
C ASN A 186 11.22 4.40 8.69
N GLY A 187 11.59 5.38 9.51
CA GLY A 187 12.63 5.21 10.52
C GLY A 187 12.25 4.24 11.64
N ASP A 188 10.95 4.04 11.85
CA ASP A 188 10.43 3.14 12.88
C ASP A 188 10.51 1.66 12.49
N ASP A 189 10.76 1.34 11.21
CA ASP A 189 11.00 -0.03 10.75
C ASP A 189 12.51 -0.31 10.74
N PRO A 190 13.04 -1.24 11.56
CA PRO A 190 14.49 -1.50 11.64
C PRO A 190 15.13 -1.92 10.32
N GLN A 191 14.40 -2.65 9.46
CA GLN A 191 14.89 -3.08 8.14
C GLN A 191 14.91 -1.92 7.15
N VAL A 192 13.86 -1.11 7.15
CA VAL A 192 13.69 0.00 6.20
C VAL A 192 14.52 1.22 6.60
N GLY A 193 14.54 1.57 7.89
CA GLY A 193 15.31 2.69 8.42
C GLY A 193 16.81 2.55 8.19
N ASP A 194 17.33 1.32 8.23
CA ASP A 194 18.74 1.03 7.95
C ASP A 194 19.13 1.24 6.48
N LEU A 195 18.20 1.09 5.54
CA LEU A 195 18.47 1.26 4.10
C LEU A 195 18.97 2.65 3.72
N GLY A 196 18.60 3.66 4.51
CA GLY A 196 18.96 5.05 4.26
C GLY A 196 20.19 5.56 5.01
N ARG A 197 20.79 4.75 5.89
CA ARG A 197 21.80 5.19 6.86
C ARG A 197 23.01 5.90 6.23
N ASP A 198 23.51 5.42 5.11
CA ASP A 198 24.71 5.92 4.47
C ASP A 198 24.44 6.92 3.33
N ARG A 199 23.20 7.39 3.19
CA ARG A 199 22.81 8.32 2.12
C ARG A 199 22.46 9.69 2.65
N ALA A 200 23.14 10.73 2.15
CA ALA A 200 22.88 12.11 2.54
C ALA A 200 21.47 12.62 2.16
N ALA A 201 20.88 12.09 1.07
CA ALA A 201 19.55 12.49 0.60
C ALA A 201 18.43 11.61 1.19
N THR A 202 18.60 11.13 2.42
CA THR A 202 17.58 10.32 3.14
C THR A 202 16.72 11.22 4.01
N ILE A 203 15.41 10.93 4.01
CA ILE A 203 14.39 11.60 4.81
C ILE A 203 13.70 10.53 5.66
N PRO A 204 14.15 10.27 6.89
CA PRO A 204 13.46 9.37 7.81
C PRO A 204 12.16 9.99 8.27
N PHE A 205 11.08 9.18 8.24
CA PHE A 205 9.78 9.57 8.76
C PHE A 205 9.24 8.51 9.74
N GLY A 206 8.31 8.88 10.61
CA GLY A 206 7.74 7.95 11.60
C GLY A 206 6.84 8.64 12.60
N LEU A 207 6.57 7.96 13.72
CA LEU A 207 5.79 8.50 14.83
C LEU A 207 6.71 8.90 15.99
N ASP A 208 6.37 9.99 16.64
CA ASP A 208 7.11 10.51 17.81
C ASP A 208 6.14 10.84 18.95
N ASP A 209 5.33 9.83 19.31
CA ASP A 209 4.35 9.94 20.39
C ASP A 209 4.28 8.64 21.21
N PRO A 210 5.06 8.53 22.30
CA PRO A 210 5.13 7.32 23.11
C PRO A 210 3.83 6.95 23.82
N ARG A 211 2.82 7.85 23.86
CA ARG A 211 1.50 7.54 24.45
C ARG A 211 0.78 6.40 23.73
N HIS A 212 1.11 6.16 22.46
CA HIS A 212 0.56 5.09 21.66
C HIS A 212 1.40 3.81 21.65
N SER A 213 2.49 3.78 22.47
CA SER A 213 3.31 2.59 22.63
C SER A 213 2.53 1.45 23.27
N ARG A 214 2.72 0.25 22.75
CA ARG A 214 2.27 -0.99 23.39
C ARG A 214 3.24 -1.40 24.50
N ALA A 215 2.72 -2.08 25.53
CA ALA A 215 3.53 -2.62 26.62
C ALA A 215 4.50 -3.71 26.12
N GLU A 216 4.09 -4.47 25.10
CA GLU A 216 4.87 -5.56 24.50
C GLU A 216 4.77 -5.52 22.97
N ILE A 217 5.83 -5.97 22.31
CA ILE A 217 5.83 -6.20 20.87
C ILE A 217 4.90 -7.37 20.55
N GLN A 218 4.08 -7.24 19.50
CA GLN A 218 3.20 -8.30 19.04
C GLN A 218 3.95 -9.62 18.78
N HIS A 219 3.28 -10.75 19.01
CA HIS A 219 3.87 -12.08 18.76
C HIS A 219 4.35 -12.22 17.31
N ALA A 220 3.63 -11.64 16.36
CA ALA A 220 3.93 -11.62 14.94
C ALA A 220 4.91 -10.51 14.50
N ALA A 221 5.69 -9.92 15.42
CA ALA A 221 6.69 -8.91 15.05
C ALA A 221 7.87 -9.55 14.31
N ASP A 222 8.13 -9.09 13.10
CA ASP A 222 9.09 -9.68 12.18
C ASP A 222 10.54 -9.23 12.43
N SER A 223 10.76 -7.98 12.87
CA SER A 223 12.09 -7.39 13.04
C SER A 223 12.46 -7.20 14.51
N ARG A 224 12.70 -8.32 15.22
CA ARG A 224 13.09 -8.32 16.64
C ARG A 224 14.59 -8.23 16.88
N TYR A 225 15.39 -8.55 15.87
CA TYR A 225 16.84 -8.68 15.98
C TYR A 225 17.55 -7.60 15.18
N CYS A 226 18.65 -7.12 15.73
CA CYS A 226 19.46 -6.08 15.14
C CYS A 226 20.00 -6.50 13.75
N VAL A 227 19.71 -5.70 12.74
CA VAL A 227 20.14 -5.92 11.35
C VAL A 227 21.66 -5.87 11.18
N VAL A 228 22.39 -5.32 12.17
CA VAL A 228 23.85 -5.19 12.12
C VAL A 228 24.54 -6.35 12.86
N CYS A 229 24.11 -6.69 14.09
CA CYS A 229 24.82 -7.66 14.94
C CYS A 229 24.01 -8.89 15.35
N GLY A 230 22.74 -8.99 14.92
CA GLY A 230 21.86 -10.14 15.23
C GLY A 230 21.40 -10.25 16.69
N ARG A 231 21.72 -9.29 17.56
CA ARG A 231 21.23 -9.28 18.95
C ARG A 231 19.84 -8.69 19.03
N PRO A 232 19.01 -9.05 20.03
CA PRO A 232 17.69 -8.47 20.20
C PRO A 232 17.75 -6.95 20.30
N TYR A 233 16.74 -6.27 19.67
CA TYR A 233 16.49 -4.87 19.94
C TYR A 233 15.77 -4.68 21.27
N GLU A 234 16.03 -3.57 21.93
CA GLU A 234 15.16 -2.96 22.93
C GLU A 234 14.26 -1.95 22.23
N PHE A 235 12.96 -2.07 22.43
CA PHE A 235 12.00 -1.09 21.92
C PHE A 235 11.62 -0.11 23.04
N LEU A 236 11.95 1.15 22.86
CA LEU A 236 11.57 2.24 23.77
C LEU A 236 10.11 2.62 23.60
N ALA A 237 9.59 2.45 22.38
CA ALA A 237 8.17 2.52 22.04
C ALA A 237 7.87 1.56 20.88
N ALA A 238 6.82 0.75 20.99
CA ALA A 238 6.33 -0.12 19.92
C ALA A 238 4.93 0.33 19.51
N TYR A 239 4.71 0.64 18.25
CA TYR A 239 3.46 1.21 17.75
C TYR A 239 2.60 0.21 16.98
N VAL A 240 3.16 -0.36 15.89
CA VAL A 240 2.48 -1.26 14.97
C VAL A 240 3.41 -2.42 14.64
N GLY A 241 3.12 -3.62 15.10
CA GLY A 241 4.00 -4.77 14.92
C GLY A 241 5.39 -4.49 15.51
N HIS A 242 6.40 -4.44 14.64
CA HIS A 242 7.79 -4.09 15.00
C HIS A 242 8.16 -2.63 14.68
N LEU A 243 7.20 -1.82 14.26
CA LEU A 243 7.46 -0.39 14.03
C LEU A 243 7.52 0.35 15.35
N GLY A 244 8.59 1.13 15.55
CA GLY A 244 8.73 1.88 16.79
C GLY A 244 10.09 2.54 16.99
N ASP A 245 10.33 3.03 18.20
CA ASP A 245 11.62 3.53 18.64
C ASP A 245 12.44 2.36 19.20
N TYR A 246 13.48 1.99 18.50
CA TYR A 246 14.32 0.82 18.81
C TYR A 246 15.79 1.19 18.95
N ARG A 247 16.48 0.41 19.78
CA ARG A 247 17.95 0.45 19.90
C ARG A 247 18.53 -0.93 20.18
N CYS A 248 19.74 -1.15 19.71
CA CYS A 248 20.55 -2.32 20.04
C CYS A 248 21.58 -1.97 21.11
N ASN A 249 21.43 -2.50 22.31
CA ASN A 249 22.36 -2.25 23.42
C ASN A 249 23.76 -2.88 23.20
N SER A 250 23.91 -3.77 22.20
CA SER A 250 25.17 -4.43 21.90
C SER A 250 26.06 -3.66 20.94
N CYS A 251 25.51 -3.04 19.89
CA CYS A 251 26.29 -2.35 18.85
C CYS A 251 25.92 -0.88 18.68
N GLY A 252 24.93 -0.37 19.41
CA GLY A 252 24.48 1.01 19.32
C GLY A 252 23.59 1.34 18.10
N HIS A 253 23.28 0.35 17.26
CA HIS A 253 22.33 0.57 16.15
C HIS A 253 20.96 0.95 16.71
N SER A 254 20.35 2.02 16.17
CA SER A 254 19.10 2.57 16.68
C SER A 254 18.28 3.20 15.56
N ARG A 255 17.04 3.52 15.86
CA ARG A 255 16.17 4.33 15.01
C ARG A 255 16.91 5.61 14.58
N PRO A 256 16.87 5.98 13.27
CA PRO A 256 17.38 7.27 12.83
C PRO A 256 16.53 8.43 13.37
N ASP A 257 17.13 9.62 13.52
CA ASP A 257 16.39 10.83 13.86
C ASP A 257 15.35 11.13 12.77
N LEU A 258 14.10 11.32 13.18
CA LEU A 258 12.99 11.58 12.25
C LEU A 258 13.03 13.03 11.77
N LEU A 259 12.99 13.22 10.45
CA LEU A 259 12.84 14.54 9.82
C LEU A 259 11.36 14.89 9.58
N VAL A 260 10.50 13.90 9.39
CA VAL A 260 9.05 14.08 9.26
C VAL A 260 8.37 13.17 10.26
N ALA A 261 7.58 13.75 11.19
CA ALA A 261 7.00 12.99 12.28
C ALA A 261 5.57 13.42 12.61
N ALA A 262 4.76 12.48 13.11
CA ALA A 262 3.51 12.80 13.80
C ALA A 262 3.73 12.80 15.30
N ARG A 263 3.26 13.86 15.95
CA ARG A 263 3.22 14.06 17.41
C ARG A 263 1.80 14.37 17.87
N GLU A 264 1.57 14.35 19.18
CA GLU A 264 0.27 14.67 19.78
C GLU A 264 -0.88 13.97 19.05
N ILE A 265 -0.73 12.66 18.83
CA ILE A 265 -1.67 11.84 18.09
C ILE A 265 -2.91 11.59 18.97
N GLU A 266 -4.08 11.80 18.40
CA GLU A 266 -5.36 11.46 19.01
C GLU A 266 -6.17 10.60 18.05
N LEU A 267 -6.38 9.34 18.43
CA LEU A 267 -7.25 8.40 17.71
C LEU A 267 -8.69 8.62 18.15
N ARG A 268 -9.61 8.77 17.20
CA ARG A 268 -11.04 9.01 17.45
C ARG A 268 -11.89 7.85 16.97
N GLY A 269 -11.49 6.65 17.34
CA GLY A 269 -12.16 5.43 16.91
C GLY A 269 -12.28 5.37 15.39
N LEU A 270 -13.49 5.10 14.88
CA LEU A 270 -13.76 5.01 13.44
C LEU A 270 -13.92 6.38 12.75
N ASP A 271 -13.86 7.50 13.48
CA ASP A 271 -14.02 8.85 12.92
C ASP A 271 -12.69 9.45 12.42
N GLY A 272 -11.59 8.74 12.60
CA GLY A 272 -10.28 9.15 12.11
C GLY A 272 -9.27 9.47 13.21
N ALA A 273 -8.28 10.30 12.89
CA ALA A 273 -7.23 10.72 13.80
C ALA A 273 -6.93 12.21 13.66
N SER A 274 -6.34 12.84 14.70
CA SER A 274 -5.69 14.14 14.59
C SER A 274 -4.29 14.06 15.16
N PHE A 275 -3.38 14.84 14.58
CA PHE A 275 -1.98 14.87 15.01
C PHE A 275 -1.30 16.17 14.58
N GLU A 276 -0.19 16.47 15.22
CA GLU A 276 0.74 17.50 14.80
C GLU A 276 1.76 16.91 13.83
N LEU A 277 1.74 17.36 12.56
CA LEU A 277 2.73 16.98 11.55
C LEU A 277 3.93 17.92 11.65
N VAL A 278 5.08 17.38 12.03
CA VAL A 278 6.38 18.09 12.09
C VAL A 278 7.19 17.76 10.84
N THR A 279 7.71 18.79 10.18
CA THR A 279 8.55 18.65 8.96
C THR A 279 9.69 19.66 9.00
N PRO A 280 10.73 19.53 8.17
CA PRO A 280 11.77 20.54 8.03
C PRO A 280 11.26 21.92 7.62
N ASN A 281 10.07 22.01 7.00
CA ASN A 281 9.46 23.27 6.56
C ASN A 281 8.50 23.88 7.60
N GLY A 282 8.38 23.27 8.77
CA GLY A 282 7.52 23.74 9.86
C GLY A 282 6.54 22.67 10.35
N THR A 283 5.62 23.10 11.19
CA THR A 283 4.66 22.23 11.88
C THR A 283 3.23 22.66 11.53
N THR A 284 2.32 21.68 11.41
CA THR A 284 0.89 21.93 11.19
C THR A 284 0.03 20.87 11.84
N ALA A 285 -1.13 21.27 12.38
CA ALA A 285 -2.13 20.31 12.84
C ALA A 285 -2.90 19.72 11.66
N VAL A 286 -3.13 18.42 11.68
CA VAL A 286 -3.83 17.65 10.64
C VAL A 286 -4.99 16.88 11.27
N ARG A 287 -6.16 16.93 10.61
CA ARG A 287 -7.30 16.03 10.87
C ARG A 287 -7.43 15.04 9.76
N LEU A 288 -7.04 13.80 10.02
CA LEU A 288 -7.13 12.71 9.06
C LEU A 288 -8.48 12.00 9.21
N PRO A 289 -9.33 11.95 8.16
CA PRO A 289 -10.63 11.26 8.23
C PRO A 289 -10.50 9.74 8.03
N LEU A 290 -9.37 9.16 8.39
CA LEU A 290 -9.12 7.73 8.38
C LEU A 290 -8.70 7.26 9.78
N PRO A 291 -9.32 6.21 10.30
CA PRO A 291 -9.03 5.67 11.62
C PRO A 291 -7.77 4.81 11.64
N GLY A 292 -7.24 4.63 12.85
CA GLY A 292 -6.12 3.74 13.14
C GLY A 292 -4.75 4.36 12.96
N LEU A 293 -3.83 3.94 13.83
CA LEU A 293 -2.46 4.47 13.90
C LEU A 293 -1.67 4.21 12.61
N TYR A 294 -1.94 3.09 11.94
CA TYR A 294 -1.30 2.76 10.65
C TYR A 294 -1.66 3.75 9.53
N ASN A 295 -2.84 4.40 9.57
CA ASN A 295 -3.17 5.46 8.63
C ASN A 295 -2.46 6.77 8.97
N VAL A 296 -2.10 7.02 10.23
CA VAL A 296 -1.20 8.11 10.59
C VAL A 296 0.18 7.88 9.95
N TYR A 297 0.73 6.65 10.00
CA TYR A 297 1.96 6.30 9.27
C TYR A 297 1.84 6.57 7.77
N ASN A 298 0.74 6.14 7.15
CA ASN A 298 0.50 6.39 5.72
C ASN A 298 0.48 7.88 5.40
N ALA A 299 -0.15 8.69 6.27
CA ALA A 299 -0.23 10.15 6.11
C ALA A 299 1.13 10.84 6.29
N VAL A 300 1.93 10.43 7.28
CA VAL A 300 3.29 10.96 7.49
C VAL A 300 4.20 10.63 6.30
N GLY A 301 4.15 9.38 5.81
CA GLY A 301 4.88 8.98 4.61
C GLY A 301 4.43 9.76 3.36
N ALA A 302 3.12 9.95 3.20
CA ALA A 302 2.57 10.75 2.10
C ALA A 302 3.01 12.22 2.18
N ALA A 303 2.99 12.81 3.39
CA ALA A 303 3.46 14.18 3.63
C ALA A 303 4.94 14.33 3.29
N ALA A 304 5.78 13.38 3.74
CA ALA A 304 7.20 13.38 3.44
C ALA A 304 7.46 13.33 1.92
N LEU A 305 6.77 12.43 1.19
CA LEU A 305 6.93 12.32 -0.26
C LEU A 305 6.40 13.55 -0.99
N ALA A 306 5.22 14.04 -0.63
CA ALA A 306 4.64 15.23 -1.26
C ALA A 306 5.53 16.47 -1.08
N GLN A 307 6.14 16.64 0.11
CA GLN A 307 7.11 17.69 0.39
C GLN A 307 8.37 17.55 -0.48
N ALA A 308 8.91 16.35 -0.62
CA ALA A 308 10.05 16.07 -1.51
C ALA A 308 9.72 16.34 -3.00
N LEU A 309 8.43 16.26 -3.37
CA LEU A 309 7.90 16.61 -4.69
C LEU A 309 7.52 18.09 -4.82
N GLY A 310 7.76 18.91 -3.77
CA GLY A 310 7.58 20.36 -3.79
C GLY A 310 6.19 20.85 -3.37
N ALA A 311 5.37 20.02 -2.71
CA ALA A 311 4.11 20.46 -2.11
C ALA A 311 4.39 21.37 -0.89
N SER A 312 3.57 22.40 -0.72
CA SER A 312 3.62 23.25 0.48
C SER A 312 3.00 22.53 1.69
N LEU A 313 3.33 23.00 2.90
CA LEU A 313 2.72 22.47 4.12
C LEU A 313 1.18 22.69 4.14
N ALA A 314 0.71 23.77 3.54
CA ALA A 314 -0.72 24.05 3.40
C ALA A 314 -1.41 23.05 2.45
N ASP A 315 -0.79 22.72 1.32
CA ASP A 315 -1.31 21.72 0.38
C ASP A 315 -1.34 20.32 1.01
N ILE A 316 -0.27 19.97 1.75
CA ILE A 316 -0.17 18.70 2.48
C ILE A 316 -1.32 18.57 3.47
N ARG A 317 -1.51 19.56 4.32
CA ARG A 317 -2.62 19.59 5.28
C ARG A 317 -3.96 19.46 4.57
N ALA A 318 -4.22 20.34 3.60
CA ALA A 318 -5.50 20.37 2.89
C ALA A 318 -5.80 19.05 2.15
N GLY A 319 -4.80 18.42 1.53
CA GLY A 319 -4.95 17.13 0.85
C GLY A 319 -5.24 15.99 1.83
N LEU A 320 -4.55 15.93 2.96
CA LEU A 320 -4.80 14.92 3.99
C LEU A 320 -6.18 15.07 4.65
N GLU A 321 -6.63 16.30 4.90
CA GLU A 321 -7.94 16.59 5.50
C GLU A 321 -9.12 16.34 4.55
N ARG A 322 -8.92 16.46 3.23
CA ARG A 322 -9.93 16.10 2.21
C ARG A 322 -9.95 14.64 1.82
N PHE A 323 -8.92 13.88 2.20
CA PHE A 323 -8.75 12.52 1.75
C PHE A 323 -9.92 11.63 2.18
N GLY A 324 -10.61 11.03 1.21
CA GLY A 324 -11.63 10.02 1.45
C GLY A 324 -11.03 8.61 1.48
N ALA A 325 -11.72 7.68 2.12
CA ALA A 325 -11.27 6.28 2.18
C ALA A 325 -10.99 5.72 0.77
N ALA A 326 -9.83 5.10 0.59
CA ALA A 326 -9.53 4.33 -0.60
C ALA A 326 -10.40 3.06 -0.64
N PHE A 327 -10.71 2.57 -1.85
CA PHE A 327 -11.51 1.39 -2.09
C PHE A 327 -11.20 0.21 -1.15
N GLY A 328 -12.24 -0.31 -0.47
CA GLY A 328 -12.15 -1.47 0.43
C GLY A 328 -11.37 -1.25 1.74
N ARG A 329 -10.97 0.00 2.02
CA ARG A 329 -10.20 0.34 3.22
C ARG A 329 -10.95 1.39 4.01
N PHE A 330 -11.71 0.95 5.04
CA PHE A 330 -12.67 1.78 5.77
C PHE A 330 -13.79 2.34 4.88
N GLU A 331 -14.25 1.55 3.95
CA GLU A 331 -15.36 1.95 3.10
C GLU A 331 -16.69 1.64 3.77
N ARG A 332 -17.50 2.69 4.02
CA ARG A 332 -18.88 2.56 4.48
C ARG A 332 -19.83 2.58 3.30
N ILE A 333 -20.66 1.56 3.20
CA ILE A 333 -21.63 1.36 2.12
C ILE A 333 -23.02 1.40 2.72
N PRO A 334 -23.84 2.43 2.43
CA PRO A 334 -25.22 2.49 2.92
C PRO A 334 -26.10 1.46 2.19
N VAL A 335 -26.91 0.72 2.96
CA VAL A 335 -27.78 -0.34 2.44
C VAL A 335 -29.11 -0.33 3.21
N GLY A 336 -30.17 0.21 2.61
CA GLY A 336 -31.53 0.05 3.14
C GLY A 336 -31.73 0.49 4.60
N GLY A 337 -31.16 1.62 5.00
CA GLY A 337 -31.22 2.13 6.38
C GLY A 337 -30.22 1.45 7.35
N LYS A 338 -29.28 0.66 6.82
CA LYS A 338 -28.14 0.05 7.51
C LYS A 338 -26.86 0.46 6.78
N SER A 339 -25.70 0.08 7.31
CA SER A 339 -24.41 0.24 6.63
C SER A 339 -23.58 -1.04 6.65
N ILE A 340 -22.68 -1.17 5.67
CA ILE A 340 -21.61 -2.16 5.65
C ILE A 340 -20.32 -1.41 5.82
N LEU A 341 -19.48 -1.78 6.78
CA LEU A 341 -18.13 -1.29 6.95
C LEU A 341 -17.15 -2.36 6.44
N VAL A 342 -16.42 -2.06 5.37
CA VAL A 342 -15.48 -2.99 4.74
C VAL A 342 -14.05 -2.64 5.15
N LEU A 343 -13.34 -3.62 5.74
CA LEU A 343 -11.98 -3.48 6.25
C LEU A 343 -11.13 -4.64 5.74
N LEU A 344 -10.30 -4.36 4.74
CA LEU A 344 -9.40 -5.37 4.14
C LEU A 344 -8.40 -5.92 5.17
N VAL A 345 -8.33 -7.25 5.27
CA VAL A 345 -7.31 -7.99 6.02
C VAL A 345 -6.55 -8.92 5.07
N LYS A 346 -5.21 -8.94 5.10
CA LYS A 346 -4.43 -9.76 4.17
C LYS A 346 -3.16 -10.38 4.76
N ASN A 347 -2.76 -9.95 5.94
CA ASN A 347 -1.61 -10.47 6.68
C ASN A 347 -1.77 -10.14 8.18
N PRO A 348 -0.99 -10.79 9.09
CA PRO A 348 -1.16 -10.61 10.53
C PRO A 348 -1.05 -9.15 10.99
N ALA A 349 -0.02 -8.42 10.56
CA ALA A 349 0.20 -7.05 10.99
C ALA A 349 -0.96 -6.12 10.60
N GLY A 350 -1.46 -6.23 9.35
CA GLY A 350 -2.62 -5.46 8.89
C GLY A 350 -3.92 -5.83 9.60
N ALA A 351 -4.14 -7.14 9.83
CA ALA A 351 -5.32 -7.62 10.55
C ALA A 351 -5.34 -7.14 12.01
N ASN A 352 -4.20 -7.22 12.71
CA ASN A 352 -4.09 -6.79 14.11
C ASN A 352 -4.38 -5.29 14.26
N GLU A 353 -4.00 -4.45 13.31
CA GLU A 353 -4.29 -3.01 13.37
C GLU A 353 -5.77 -2.69 13.06
N VAL A 354 -6.40 -3.46 12.18
CA VAL A 354 -7.85 -3.38 11.96
C VAL A 354 -8.60 -3.79 13.22
N ILE A 355 -8.22 -4.90 13.85
CA ILE A 355 -8.79 -5.40 15.10
C ILE A 355 -8.66 -4.35 16.20
N ARG A 356 -7.46 -3.81 16.42
CA ARG A 356 -7.23 -2.74 17.41
C ARG A 356 -8.16 -1.54 17.18
N THR A 357 -8.31 -1.11 15.93
CA THR A 357 -9.17 0.02 15.59
C THR A 357 -10.65 -0.26 15.92
N LEU A 358 -11.10 -1.49 15.70
CA LEU A 358 -12.45 -1.92 16.04
C LEU A 358 -12.65 -2.02 17.56
N GLU A 359 -11.67 -2.53 18.29
CA GLU A 359 -11.69 -2.60 19.77
C GLU A 359 -11.77 -1.20 20.39
N ASP A 360 -10.90 -0.28 19.95
CA ASP A 360 -10.87 1.11 20.43
C ASP A 360 -12.19 1.85 20.15
N SER A 361 -13.00 1.33 19.21
CA SER A 361 -14.30 1.90 18.82
C SER A 361 -15.51 1.19 19.46
N GLY A 362 -15.26 0.17 20.28
CA GLY A 362 -16.28 -0.75 20.81
C GLY A 362 -16.48 -1.92 19.85
N ALA A 363 -15.95 -3.09 20.22
CA ALA A 363 -15.97 -4.29 19.38
C ALA A 363 -17.35 -4.59 18.81
N PRO A 364 -17.50 -4.87 17.51
CA PRO A 364 -18.81 -5.13 16.89
C PRO A 364 -19.38 -6.45 17.35
N ALA A 365 -20.68 -6.47 17.69
CA ALA A 365 -21.38 -7.69 18.09
C ALA A 365 -21.54 -8.69 16.93
N LEU A 366 -21.60 -8.22 15.70
CA LEU A 366 -21.75 -9.03 14.48
C LEU A 366 -20.61 -8.77 13.49
N LEU A 367 -19.95 -9.85 13.11
CA LEU A 367 -18.84 -9.84 12.14
C LEU A 367 -19.14 -10.77 10.96
N LEU A 368 -18.80 -10.35 9.76
CA LEU A 368 -18.64 -11.21 8.59
C LEU A 368 -17.16 -11.21 8.22
N ILE A 369 -16.51 -12.37 8.33
CA ILE A 369 -15.09 -12.51 7.95
C ILE A 369 -15.03 -13.44 6.74
N ALA A 370 -14.37 -13.00 5.65
CA ALA A 370 -14.28 -13.76 4.41
C ALA A 370 -12.84 -14.05 4.04
N LEU A 371 -12.46 -15.33 4.12
CA LEU A 371 -11.10 -15.81 3.91
C LEU A 371 -11.02 -16.61 2.61
N ASN A 372 -10.30 -16.08 1.61
CA ASN A 372 -9.98 -16.76 0.37
C ASN A 372 -8.49 -17.10 0.30
N ASP A 373 -8.14 -18.09 -0.57
CA ASP A 373 -6.78 -18.56 -0.84
C ASP A 373 -6.41 -18.48 -2.33
N ALA A 374 -6.98 -17.52 -3.06
CA ALA A 374 -6.61 -17.29 -4.45
C ALA A 374 -5.14 -16.82 -4.55
N ILE A 375 -4.55 -16.89 -5.76
CA ILE A 375 -3.14 -16.49 -5.99
C ILE A 375 -2.85 -15.07 -5.47
N ALA A 376 -3.83 -14.17 -5.54
CA ALA A 376 -3.66 -12.79 -5.07
C ALA A 376 -3.79 -12.62 -3.56
N ASP A 377 -4.35 -13.62 -2.85
CA ASP A 377 -4.44 -13.62 -1.37
C ASP A 377 -3.25 -14.33 -0.72
N GLY A 378 -2.54 -15.18 -1.48
CA GLY A 378 -1.60 -16.18 -0.98
C GLY A 378 -2.30 -17.52 -0.73
N LYS A 379 -1.60 -18.62 -1.05
CA LYS A 379 -2.15 -19.99 -0.88
C LYS A 379 -2.10 -20.46 0.56
N ASP A 380 -1.13 -19.98 1.31
CA ASP A 380 -0.97 -20.28 2.72
C ASP A 380 -1.85 -19.35 3.56
N VAL A 381 -2.89 -19.91 4.16
CA VAL A 381 -3.80 -19.19 5.06
C VAL A 381 -3.43 -19.36 6.53
N SER A 382 -2.31 -20.04 6.84
CA SER A 382 -1.87 -20.27 8.22
C SER A 382 -1.59 -18.96 9.00
N TRP A 383 -1.37 -17.86 8.28
CA TRP A 383 -1.19 -16.55 8.85
C TRP A 383 -2.34 -16.09 9.78
N ILE A 384 -3.57 -16.65 9.63
CA ILE A 384 -4.67 -16.33 10.54
C ILE A 384 -4.42 -16.76 11.99
N TRP A 385 -3.48 -17.71 12.20
CA TRP A 385 -3.08 -18.16 13.55
C TRP A 385 -2.09 -17.21 14.22
N ASP A 386 -1.44 -16.33 13.45
CA ASP A 386 -0.58 -15.26 13.95
C ASP A 386 -1.36 -13.96 14.24
N VAL A 387 -2.67 -13.93 13.94
CA VAL A 387 -3.54 -12.77 14.21
C VAL A 387 -4.08 -12.85 15.63
N ASP A 388 -4.00 -11.75 16.37
CA ASP A 388 -4.57 -11.58 17.70
C ASP A 388 -6.10 -11.36 17.58
N LEU A 389 -6.85 -12.43 17.26
CA LEU A 389 -8.32 -12.35 17.08
C LEU A 389 -9.09 -12.33 18.40
N GLU A 390 -8.52 -12.85 19.47
CA GLU A 390 -9.16 -13.06 20.75
C GLU A 390 -9.85 -11.82 21.32
N PRO A 391 -9.22 -10.63 21.31
CA PRO A 391 -9.84 -9.41 21.81
C PRO A 391 -11.10 -9.02 21.02
N LEU A 392 -11.06 -9.14 19.69
CA LEU A 392 -12.21 -8.85 18.83
C LEU A 392 -13.35 -9.85 19.08
N LEU A 393 -13.01 -11.15 19.22
CA LEU A 393 -13.98 -12.21 19.45
C LEU A 393 -14.64 -12.13 20.83
N ALA A 394 -13.93 -11.63 21.83
CA ALA A 394 -14.49 -11.42 23.17
C ALA A 394 -15.67 -10.44 23.19
N GLY A 395 -15.75 -9.51 22.25
CA GLY A 395 -16.85 -8.56 22.07
C GLY A 395 -17.92 -9.03 21.06
N ALA A 396 -17.66 -10.09 20.31
CA ALA A 396 -18.55 -10.56 19.26
C ALA A 396 -19.62 -11.53 19.80
N GLU A 397 -20.88 -11.27 19.50
CA GLU A 397 -21.99 -12.20 19.77
C GLU A 397 -22.10 -13.24 18.65
N ARG A 398 -21.69 -12.89 17.42
CA ARG A 398 -21.78 -13.78 16.27
C ARG A 398 -20.72 -13.44 15.21
N VAL A 399 -20.14 -14.51 14.62
CA VAL A 399 -19.27 -14.43 13.45
C VAL A 399 -19.85 -15.27 12.32
N ILE A 400 -19.98 -14.68 11.13
CA ILE A 400 -20.27 -15.40 9.89
C ILE A 400 -18.91 -15.63 9.19
N ALA A 401 -18.47 -16.88 9.14
CA ALA A 401 -17.26 -17.28 8.44
C ALA A 401 -17.60 -17.61 6.98
N SER A 402 -16.93 -16.94 6.03
CA SER A 402 -17.22 -17.03 4.60
C SER A 402 -15.94 -17.17 3.76
N GLY A 403 -16.12 -17.41 2.45
CA GLY A 403 -15.03 -17.56 1.49
C GLY A 403 -14.58 -19.03 1.32
N ASP A 404 -13.52 -19.20 0.51
CA ASP A 404 -13.00 -20.53 0.14
C ASP A 404 -12.50 -21.32 1.36
N ARG A 405 -12.05 -20.63 2.41
CA ARG A 405 -11.49 -21.19 3.63
C ARG A 405 -12.35 -20.90 4.87
N ALA A 406 -13.68 -20.84 4.69
CA ALA A 406 -14.63 -20.55 5.75
C ALA A 406 -14.54 -21.54 6.93
N ALA A 407 -14.25 -22.81 6.68
CA ALA A 407 -14.16 -23.85 7.72
C ALA A 407 -12.91 -23.64 8.62
N GLU A 408 -11.77 -23.32 8.03
CA GLU A 408 -10.52 -23.00 8.78
C GLU A 408 -10.69 -21.74 9.61
N LEU A 409 -11.37 -20.75 9.05
CA LEU A 409 -11.68 -19.52 9.77
C LEU A 409 -12.61 -19.78 10.96
N ALA A 410 -13.66 -20.59 10.77
CA ALA A 410 -14.56 -20.98 11.86
C ALA A 410 -13.80 -21.70 12.98
N LEU A 411 -12.92 -22.64 12.62
CA LEU A 411 -12.04 -23.30 13.58
C LEU A 411 -11.19 -22.29 14.36
N ARG A 412 -10.56 -21.33 13.66
CA ARG A 412 -9.75 -20.27 14.29
C ARG A 412 -10.58 -19.42 15.26
N CYS A 413 -11.84 -19.09 14.92
CA CYS A 413 -12.75 -18.35 15.81
C CYS A 413 -13.10 -19.15 17.08
N THR A 414 -13.38 -20.46 16.95
CA THR A 414 -13.64 -21.33 18.09
C THR A 414 -12.44 -21.45 19.02
N TYR A 415 -11.23 -21.63 18.45
CA TYR A 415 -9.98 -21.62 19.23
C TYR A 415 -9.68 -20.26 19.87
N GLY A 416 -10.16 -19.17 19.27
CA GLY A 416 -10.10 -17.82 19.82
C GLY A 416 -11.11 -17.53 20.93
N GLY A 417 -11.90 -18.55 21.34
CA GLY A 417 -12.80 -18.46 22.49
C GLY A 417 -14.27 -18.17 22.16
N LEU A 418 -14.65 -18.08 20.87
CA LEU A 418 -16.05 -17.93 20.49
C LEU A 418 -16.78 -19.28 20.58
N ALA A 419 -17.99 -19.30 21.13
CA ALA A 419 -18.80 -20.51 21.23
C ALA A 419 -19.16 -21.06 19.82
N GLU A 420 -19.21 -22.38 19.66
CA GLU A 420 -19.49 -23.02 18.36
C GLU A 420 -20.81 -22.57 17.73
N ASP A 421 -21.85 -22.37 18.52
CA ASP A 421 -23.17 -21.91 18.09
C ASP A 421 -23.22 -20.41 17.73
N ALA A 422 -22.17 -19.67 18.09
CA ALA A 422 -21.97 -18.28 17.69
C ALA A 422 -21.19 -18.14 16.37
N VAL A 423 -20.64 -19.25 15.84
CA VAL A 423 -19.95 -19.27 14.54
C VAL A 423 -20.84 -19.89 13.48
N GLU A 424 -21.25 -19.11 12.49
CA GLU A 424 -22.05 -19.56 11.35
C GLU A 424 -21.13 -19.71 10.13
N VAL A 425 -21.02 -20.93 9.56
CA VAL A 425 -20.23 -21.19 8.35
C VAL A 425 -21.11 -21.00 7.12
N GLN A 426 -20.81 -19.98 6.31
CA GLN A 426 -21.49 -19.70 5.05
C GLN A 426 -20.45 -19.40 3.97
N PRO A 427 -19.96 -20.41 3.21
CA PRO A 427 -18.88 -20.22 2.24
C PRO A 427 -19.23 -19.24 1.12
N GLU A 428 -20.49 -19.23 0.68
CA GLU A 428 -20.94 -18.35 -0.40
C GLU A 428 -21.10 -16.92 0.09
N LEU A 429 -20.23 -16.01 -0.36
CA LEU A 429 -20.12 -14.64 0.14
C LEU A 429 -21.42 -13.84 -0.02
N GLU A 430 -22.18 -14.05 -1.10
CA GLU A 430 -23.43 -13.35 -1.34
C GLU A 430 -24.49 -13.74 -0.29
N ARG A 431 -24.61 -15.03 0.04
CA ARG A 431 -25.51 -15.52 1.10
C ARG A 431 -25.03 -15.08 2.49
N ALA A 432 -23.73 -15.08 2.71
CA ALA A 432 -23.15 -14.58 3.95
C ALA A 432 -23.46 -13.09 4.17
N LEU A 433 -23.40 -12.29 3.11
CA LEU A 433 -23.77 -10.87 3.14
C LEU A 433 -25.27 -10.71 3.45
N ASP A 434 -26.15 -11.46 2.77
CA ASP A 434 -27.60 -11.43 3.01
C ASP A 434 -27.93 -11.80 4.46
N ARG A 435 -27.27 -12.83 4.96
CA ARG A 435 -27.41 -13.27 6.35
C ARG A 435 -26.96 -12.20 7.34
N GLY A 436 -25.78 -11.61 7.11
CA GLY A 436 -25.24 -10.52 7.93
C GLY A 436 -26.17 -9.31 7.94
N LEU A 437 -26.64 -8.88 6.77
CA LEU A 437 -27.59 -7.77 6.67
C LEU A 437 -28.94 -8.08 7.33
N ALA A 438 -29.41 -9.33 7.26
CA ALA A 438 -30.65 -9.74 7.96
C ALA A 438 -30.50 -9.65 9.47
N LEU A 439 -29.36 -10.01 10.02
CA LEU A 439 -29.06 -9.95 11.47
C LEU A 439 -28.75 -8.53 11.97
N THR A 440 -28.25 -7.65 11.10
CA THR A 440 -27.97 -6.26 11.46
C THR A 440 -29.26 -5.50 11.76
N PRO A 441 -29.40 -4.84 12.91
CA PRO A 441 -30.60 -4.06 13.23
C PRO A 441 -30.75 -2.82 12.32
N PRO A 442 -31.95 -2.23 12.21
CA PRO A 442 -32.12 -0.95 11.52
C PRO A 442 -31.21 0.13 12.13
N GLY A 443 -30.56 0.91 11.28
CA GLY A 443 -29.55 1.89 11.69
C GLY A 443 -28.21 1.33 12.12
N GLY A 444 -28.07 -0.02 12.17
CA GLY A 444 -26.82 -0.69 12.54
C GLY A 444 -25.81 -0.82 11.41
N GLU A 445 -24.61 -1.27 11.75
CA GLU A 445 -23.49 -1.46 10.83
C GLU A 445 -23.02 -2.93 10.84
N LEU A 446 -22.94 -3.56 9.67
CA LEU A 446 -22.30 -4.86 9.47
C LEU A 446 -20.81 -4.65 9.19
N VAL A 447 -19.96 -5.13 10.08
CA VAL A 447 -18.51 -5.11 9.85
C VAL A 447 -18.09 -6.33 9.04
N VAL A 448 -17.42 -6.09 7.92
CA VAL A 448 -16.94 -7.11 6.98
C VAL A 448 -15.43 -7.06 6.86
N LEU A 449 -14.77 -8.16 7.20
CA LEU A 449 -13.30 -8.33 7.15
C LEU A 449 -12.94 -9.32 6.03
N PRO A 450 -12.83 -8.87 4.77
CA PRO A 450 -12.49 -9.74 3.66
C PRO A 450 -10.98 -9.77 3.40
N THR A 451 -10.46 -10.91 2.87
CA THR A 451 -9.20 -10.92 2.12
C THR A 451 -9.36 -10.24 0.77
N TYR A 452 -8.26 -10.06 0.03
CA TYR A 452 -8.25 -9.22 -1.17
C TYR A 452 -9.24 -9.69 -2.25
N THR A 453 -9.25 -10.97 -2.60
CA THR A 453 -10.18 -11.47 -3.63
C THR A 453 -11.62 -11.55 -3.14
N ALA A 454 -11.83 -11.82 -1.85
CA ALA A 454 -13.14 -11.73 -1.22
C ALA A 454 -13.68 -10.28 -1.24
N MET A 455 -12.81 -9.29 -1.00
CA MET A 455 -13.16 -7.86 -1.12
C MET A 455 -13.58 -7.50 -2.56
N LEU A 456 -12.85 -7.98 -3.57
CA LEU A 456 -13.22 -7.76 -4.97
C LEU A 456 -14.57 -8.41 -5.32
N ALA A 457 -14.83 -9.62 -4.81
CA ALA A 457 -16.11 -10.30 -4.97
C ALA A 457 -17.25 -9.54 -4.28
N LEU A 458 -17.04 -9.10 -3.02
CA LEU A 458 -17.98 -8.27 -2.28
C LEU A 458 -18.32 -6.99 -3.06
N ARG A 459 -17.29 -6.33 -3.59
CA ARG A 459 -17.48 -5.09 -4.38
C ARG A 459 -18.36 -5.32 -5.61
N ARG A 460 -18.14 -6.43 -6.32
CA ARG A 460 -18.98 -6.79 -7.46
C ARG A 460 -20.44 -6.95 -7.03
N ILE A 461 -20.70 -7.69 -5.94
CA ILE A 461 -22.04 -7.90 -5.40
C ILE A 461 -22.72 -6.57 -5.07
N VAL A 462 -22.07 -5.67 -4.35
CA VAL A 462 -22.67 -4.38 -3.93
C VAL A 462 -22.88 -3.43 -5.11
N VAL A 463 -22.05 -3.49 -6.16
CA VAL A 463 -22.25 -2.74 -7.42
C VAL A 463 -23.43 -3.33 -8.20
N GLU A 464 -23.51 -4.65 -8.40
CA GLU A 464 -24.60 -5.33 -9.09
C GLU A 464 -25.95 -5.08 -8.42
N ARG A 465 -25.97 -4.96 -7.09
CA ARG A 465 -27.15 -4.60 -6.31
C ARG A 465 -27.47 -3.10 -6.27
N GLY A 466 -26.62 -2.26 -6.92
CA GLY A 466 -26.82 -0.82 -6.98
C GLY A 466 -26.56 -0.06 -5.68
N PHE A 467 -25.90 -0.67 -4.69
CA PHE A 467 -25.56 -0.02 -3.42
C PHE A 467 -24.46 1.02 -3.57
N VAL A 468 -23.54 0.82 -4.54
CA VAL A 468 -22.45 1.75 -4.87
C VAL A 468 -22.25 1.82 -6.39
N ARG A 469 -21.68 2.93 -6.86
CA ARG A 469 -21.26 3.08 -8.26
C ARG A 469 -19.95 2.30 -8.52
N PRO A 470 -19.73 1.83 -9.74
CA PRO A 470 -18.44 1.29 -10.16
C PRO A 470 -17.32 2.31 -9.90
N TYR A 471 -16.13 1.83 -9.43
CA TYR A 471 -15.02 2.73 -9.07
C TYR A 471 -14.44 3.51 -10.25
N TRP A 472 -14.63 3.02 -11.48
CA TRP A 472 -14.21 3.70 -12.72
C TRP A 472 -15.13 4.85 -13.17
N GLU A 473 -16.27 5.04 -12.51
CA GLU A 473 -17.21 6.12 -12.73
C GLU A 473 -17.06 7.28 -11.72
N ARG A 474 -16.08 7.23 -10.84
CA ARG A 474 -15.72 8.36 -10.00
C ARG A 474 -14.99 9.38 -10.88
N SER A 475 -15.70 10.43 -11.27
CA SER A 475 -15.18 11.63 -11.94
C SER A 475 -14.34 12.44 -10.98
#